data_e497bae29e70da82fb531f612996d08f
#
_entry.id   e497bae29e70da82fb531f612996d08f
#
_cell.length_a   1.000
_cell.length_b   1.000
_cell.length_c   1.000
_cell.angle_alpha   90.00
_cell.angle_beta   90.00
_cell.angle_gamma   90.00
#
_symmetry.space_group_name_H-M   'P 1'
#
loop_
_entity.id
_entity.type
_entity.pdbx_description
1 polymer ?
#
loop_
_entity_poly.entity_id
_entity_poly.type
_entity_poly.pdbx_seq_one_letter_code
_entity_poly.pdbx_strand_id
1 'polypeptide(L)'
;HSIRRRQRQMCIRDRDKHDRDSMIFSDGAGAACFELQATELNKGILGRSSASYTKNEAYFLKSNPSNNPKLDRKERLIKMKGRKIYEFAISKVPDAMKVALDNAGVHLSEVKKIFMHQANAKLDHSVGERLFKLYDMPPNIDEVMPMSIQCFGNSSVATVPTLFDLVRKEEYMGHKIEEGDILLFASVGAGMNINAFVYRI
;
A
#
# COMPACT_ATOMS: atom_id res chain seq x y z
N HIS A 1 4.22 -9.81 21.63
CA HIS A 1 5.23 -8.99 22.35
C HIS A 1 6.63 -9.02 21.73
N SER A 2 7.09 -10.14 21.12
CA SER A 2 8.44 -10.26 20.55
C SER A 2 8.61 -9.50 19.21
N ILE A 3 7.60 -9.48 18.37
CA ILE A 3 7.62 -8.79 17.07
C ILE A 3 7.70 -7.27 17.25
N ARG A 4 6.90 -6.71 18.16
CA ARG A 4 6.95 -5.27 18.48
C ARG A 4 8.30 -4.81 19.05
N ARG A 5 9.00 -5.67 19.81
CA ARG A 5 10.34 -5.37 20.31
C ARG A 5 11.39 -5.40 19.20
N ARG A 6 11.33 -6.36 18.27
CA ARG A 6 12.27 -6.44 17.14
C ARG A 6 12.11 -5.24 16.19
N GLN A 7 10.89 -4.85 15.86
CA GLN A 7 10.63 -3.66 15.04
C GLN A 7 11.11 -2.36 15.72
N ARG A 8 10.86 -2.19 17.04
CA ARG A 8 11.39 -1.05 17.77
C ARG A 8 12.92 -1.04 17.81
N GLN A 9 13.57 -2.18 17.89
CA GLN A 9 15.03 -2.27 17.87
C GLN A 9 15.61 -2.01 16.47
N MET A 10 14.95 -2.45 15.41
CA MET A 10 15.35 -2.11 14.03
C MET A 10 15.17 -0.62 13.73
N CYS A 11 14.04 -0.02 14.06
CA CYS A 11 13.83 1.43 13.94
C CYS A 11 14.85 2.25 14.77
N ILE A 12 15.45 1.68 15.80
CA ILE A 12 16.51 2.32 16.61
C ILE A 12 17.90 2.15 15.96
N ARG A 13 18.16 1.01 15.30
CA ARG A 13 19.44 0.73 14.63
C ARG A 13 19.64 1.55 13.36
N ASP A 14 18.57 1.80 12.61
CA ASP A 14 18.64 2.51 11.34
C ASP A 14 18.39 4.02 11.45
N ARG A 15 18.40 4.55 12.67
CA ARG A 15 18.35 6.01 12.92
C ARG A 15 19.67 6.70 12.55
N ASP A 16 20.18 6.40 11.36
CA ASP A 16 21.26 7.23 10.84
C ASP A 16 20.67 8.58 10.42
N LYS A 17 21.08 9.63 11.16
CA LYS A 17 20.67 11.03 10.86
C LYS A 17 21.01 11.47 9.44
N HIS A 18 21.88 10.73 8.77
CA HIS A 18 22.30 11.00 7.39
C HIS A 18 21.34 10.42 6.35
N ASP A 19 20.56 9.38 6.70
CA ASP A 19 19.72 8.63 5.75
C ASP A 19 18.28 8.47 6.26
N ARG A 20 17.63 9.59 6.56
CA ARG A 20 16.27 9.66 7.14
C ARG A 20 15.20 8.91 6.34
N ASP A 21 15.36 8.83 5.03
CA ASP A 21 14.38 8.16 4.14
C ASP A 21 14.25 6.67 4.46
N SER A 22 15.33 6.05 5.00
CA SER A 22 15.32 4.64 5.37
C SER A 22 14.55 4.34 6.67
N MET A 23 14.25 5.37 7.48
CA MET A 23 13.67 5.19 8.82
C MET A 23 12.21 4.71 8.81
N ILE A 24 11.49 4.91 7.73
CA ILE A 24 10.08 4.51 7.61
C ILE A 24 9.93 3.05 7.21
N PHE A 25 10.96 2.43 6.68
CA PHE A 25 10.90 1.04 6.20
C PHE A 25 11.10 0.04 7.33
N SER A 26 10.43 -1.08 7.20
CA SER A 26 10.53 -2.25 8.09
C SER A 26 10.68 -3.51 7.25
N ASP A 27 11.11 -4.59 7.89
CA ASP A 27 11.17 -5.91 7.25
C ASP A 27 9.79 -6.56 7.26
N GLY A 28 9.54 -7.34 6.23
CA GLY A 28 8.32 -8.11 6.11
C GLY A 28 8.37 -9.03 4.89
N ALA A 29 7.57 -10.08 4.94
CA ALA A 29 7.34 -10.97 3.82
C ALA A 29 5.86 -11.31 3.73
N GLY A 30 5.36 -11.45 2.51
CA GLY A 30 4.00 -11.87 2.24
C GLY A 30 3.98 -12.81 1.04
N ALA A 31 3.12 -13.82 1.09
CA ALA A 31 2.91 -14.75 0.01
C ALA A 31 1.41 -14.95 -0.23
N ALA A 32 1.01 -15.03 -1.49
CA ALA A 32 -0.33 -15.36 -1.90
C ALA A 32 -0.27 -16.48 -2.95
N CYS A 33 -1.11 -17.49 -2.79
CA CYS A 33 -1.28 -18.54 -3.78
C CYS A 33 -2.54 -18.24 -4.60
N PHE A 34 -2.39 -18.15 -5.90
CA PHE A 34 -3.50 -17.96 -6.84
C PHE A 34 -3.75 -19.25 -7.60
N GLU A 35 -4.99 -19.66 -7.65
CA GLU A 35 -5.44 -20.82 -8.40
C GLU A 35 -6.51 -20.41 -9.41
N LEU A 36 -6.41 -20.95 -10.62
CA LEU A 36 -7.46 -20.79 -11.62
C LEU A 36 -8.54 -21.83 -11.37
N GLN A 37 -9.74 -21.37 -11.05
CA GLN A 37 -10.89 -22.24 -10.83
C GLN A 37 -12.00 -21.93 -11.82
N ALA A 38 -12.62 -22.95 -12.38
CA ALA A 38 -13.87 -22.80 -13.10
C ALA A 38 -14.99 -22.53 -12.08
N THR A 39 -15.64 -21.37 -12.20
CA THR A 39 -16.75 -21.01 -11.30
C THR A 39 -17.84 -20.30 -12.09
N GLU A 40 -19.07 -20.59 -11.75
CA GLU A 40 -20.25 -19.84 -12.22
C GLU A 40 -20.48 -18.57 -11.37
N LEU A 41 -19.81 -18.48 -10.24
CA LEU A 41 -19.88 -17.34 -9.34
C LEU A 41 -18.93 -16.23 -9.82
N ASN A 42 -19.39 -15.02 -9.74
CA ASN A 42 -18.57 -13.83 -10.02
C ASN A 42 -17.63 -13.56 -8.83
N LYS A 43 -16.62 -14.42 -8.65
CA LYS A 43 -15.63 -14.43 -7.56
C LYS A 43 -14.22 -14.18 -8.09
N GLY A 44 -13.31 -13.86 -7.17
CA GLY A 44 -11.91 -13.62 -7.50
C GLY A 44 -11.66 -12.21 -8.02
N ILE A 45 -10.71 -12.04 -8.92
CA ILE A 45 -10.35 -10.73 -9.48
C ILE A 45 -11.39 -10.32 -10.51
N LEU A 46 -12.16 -9.28 -10.21
CA LEU A 46 -13.23 -8.76 -11.05
C LEU A 46 -12.73 -7.73 -12.07
N GLY A 47 -11.76 -6.92 -11.68
CA GLY A 47 -11.18 -5.89 -12.54
C GLY A 47 -9.83 -5.43 -12.03
N ARG A 48 -9.02 -4.85 -12.90
CA ARG A 48 -7.67 -4.40 -12.56
C ARG A 48 -7.26 -3.17 -13.34
N SER A 49 -6.26 -2.46 -12.79
CA SER A 49 -5.55 -1.36 -13.44
C SER A 49 -4.07 -1.46 -13.11
N SER A 50 -3.21 -1.21 -14.09
CA SER A 50 -1.76 -1.12 -13.90
C SER A 50 -1.23 0.05 -14.71
N ALA A 51 -0.39 0.87 -14.11
CA ALA A 51 0.23 2.02 -14.75
C ALA A 51 1.69 2.18 -14.31
N SER A 52 2.55 2.60 -15.23
CA SER A 52 3.96 2.90 -14.98
C SER A 52 4.30 4.29 -15.50
N TYR A 53 4.96 5.08 -14.67
CA TYR A 53 5.37 6.45 -14.98
C TYR A 53 6.89 6.51 -15.02
N THR A 54 7.47 6.28 -16.20
CA THR A 54 8.89 5.97 -16.39
C THR A 54 9.75 7.16 -16.85
N LYS A 55 9.20 8.38 -16.90
CA LYS A 55 9.96 9.59 -17.20
C LYS A 55 10.78 10.02 -15.96
N ASN A 56 10.72 11.28 -15.59
CA ASN A 56 11.42 11.81 -14.41
C ASN A 56 10.92 11.22 -13.09
N GLU A 57 9.68 10.76 -13.07
CA GLU A 57 9.02 10.14 -11.91
C GLU A 57 9.69 8.84 -11.49
N ALA A 58 10.22 8.06 -12.44
CA ALA A 58 10.92 6.79 -12.15
C ALA A 58 12.03 6.95 -11.09
N TYR A 59 12.61 8.15 -10.98
CA TYR A 59 13.71 8.44 -10.06
C TYR A 59 13.27 9.10 -8.74
N PHE A 60 11.97 9.16 -8.45
CA PHE A 60 11.49 9.72 -7.18
C PHE A 60 11.84 8.82 -6.00
N LEU A 61 11.90 7.52 -6.24
CA LEU A 61 12.36 6.50 -5.30
C LEU A 61 13.48 5.69 -5.96
N LYS A 62 14.67 5.68 -5.36
CA LYS A 62 15.85 5.05 -5.95
C LYS A 62 16.84 4.56 -4.90
N SER A 63 17.73 3.67 -5.29
CA SER A 63 18.85 3.24 -4.47
C SER A 63 20.10 4.08 -4.78
N ASN A 64 20.69 4.70 -3.76
CA ASN A 64 21.90 5.51 -3.86
C ASN A 64 22.86 5.22 -2.69
N PRO A 65 24.13 5.61 -2.79
CA PRO A 65 25.05 5.56 -1.65
C PRO A 65 24.49 6.28 -0.42
N SER A 66 24.90 5.82 0.76
CA SER A 66 24.62 6.52 2.00
C SER A 66 25.15 7.94 1.98
N ASN A 67 24.45 8.86 2.66
CA ASN A 67 24.93 10.21 2.91
C ASN A 67 25.95 10.25 4.08
N ASN A 68 26.13 9.15 4.79
CA ASN A 68 27.09 9.03 5.88
C ASN A 68 28.51 8.89 5.30
N PRO A 69 29.42 9.87 5.53
CA PRO A 69 30.76 9.82 4.96
C PRO A 69 31.65 8.69 5.52
N LYS A 70 31.21 8.04 6.60
CA LYS A 70 31.93 6.92 7.23
C LYS A 70 31.58 5.55 6.63
N LEU A 71 30.50 5.48 5.84
CA LEU A 71 30.07 4.24 5.19
C LEU A 71 30.70 4.08 3.82
N ASP A 72 30.94 2.84 3.41
CA ASP A 72 31.42 2.54 2.06
C ASP A 72 30.39 3.03 1.03
N ARG A 73 30.87 3.66 -0.03
CA ARG A 73 30.05 4.09 -1.15
C ARG A 73 29.35 2.93 -1.90
N LYS A 74 29.79 1.70 -1.65
CA LYS A 74 29.12 0.50 -2.15
C LYS A 74 27.82 0.21 -1.43
N GLU A 75 27.67 0.66 -0.19
CA GLU A 75 26.42 0.53 0.55
C GLU A 75 25.34 1.41 -0.06
N ARG A 76 24.26 0.78 -0.46
CA ARG A 76 23.14 1.42 -1.13
C ARG A 76 21.94 1.47 -0.20
N LEU A 77 21.39 2.66 -0.04
CA LEU A 77 20.21 2.91 0.77
C LEU A 77 19.07 3.48 -0.08
N ILE A 78 17.86 3.32 0.40
CA ILE A 78 16.68 3.91 -0.25
C ILE A 78 16.72 5.42 -0.06
N LYS A 79 16.57 6.13 -1.16
CA LYS A 79 16.46 7.59 -1.22
C LYS A 79 15.17 7.97 -1.93
N MET A 80 14.45 8.94 -1.39
CA MET A 80 13.20 9.36 -2.00
C MET A 80 13.04 10.88 -2.03
N LYS A 81 12.38 11.35 -3.07
CA LYS A 81 11.87 12.70 -3.17
C LYS A 81 10.49 12.76 -2.51
N GLY A 82 10.44 12.71 -1.18
CA GLY A 82 9.21 12.47 -0.41
C GLY A 82 8.03 13.34 -0.83
N ARG A 83 8.22 14.67 -1.00
CA ARG A 83 7.17 15.56 -1.48
C ARG A 83 6.63 15.16 -2.86
N LYS A 84 7.53 14.82 -3.80
CA LYS A 84 7.15 14.40 -5.16
C LYS A 84 6.39 13.08 -5.17
N ILE A 85 6.81 12.12 -4.33
CA ILE A 85 6.10 10.86 -4.14
C ILE A 85 4.71 11.11 -3.57
N TYR A 86 4.59 11.99 -2.57
CA TYR A 86 3.30 12.36 -1.99
C TYR A 86 2.35 12.97 -3.04
N GLU A 87 2.81 14.02 -3.75
CA GLU A 87 2.04 14.68 -4.81
C GLU A 87 1.61 13.70 -5.91
N PHE A 88 2.50 12.79 -6.28
CA PHE A 88 2.23 11.74 -7.26
C PHE A 88 1.18 10.75 -6.76
N ALA A 89 1.35 10.21 -5.55
CA ALA A 89 0.46 9.19 -5.03
C ALA A 89 -0.98 9.70 -4.86
N ILE A 90 -1.19 10.88 -4.26
CA ILE A 90 -2.54 11.44 -4.09
C ILE A 90 -3.21 11.81 -5.41
N SER A 91 -2.42 12.03 -6.48
CA SER A 91 -2.96 12.33 -7.81
C SER A 91 -3.27 11.08 -8.63
N LYS A 92 -2.39 10.06 -8.59
CA LYS A 92 -2.41 8.95 -9.55
C LYS A 92 -2.98 7.65 -8.99
N VAL A 93 -2.84 7.40 -7.69
CA VAL A 93 -3.35 6.16 -7.09
C VAL A 93 -4.89 6.12 -7.09
N PRO A 94 -5.61 7.19 -6.68
CA PRO A 94 -7.07 7.20 -6.76
C PRO A 94 -7.61 7.01 -8.18
N ASP A 95 -6.95 7.61 -9.18
CA ASP A 95 -7.34 7.44 -10.59
C ASP A 95 -7.21 5.97 -11.03
N ALA A 96 -6.10 5.30 -10.65
CA ALA A 96 -5.91 3.89 -10.95
C ALA A 96 -6.91 2.98 -10.22
N MET A 97 -7.25 3.31 -8.96
CA MET A 97 -8.28 2.60 -8.20
C MET A 97 -9.65 2.74 -8.87
N LYS A 98 -10.00 3.97 -9.31
CA LYS A 98 -11.23 4.20 -10.06
C LYS A 98 -11.28 3.39 -11.34
N VAL A 99 -10.21 3.37 -12.13
CA VAL A 99 -10.14 2.56 -13.36
C VAL A 99 -10.31 1.06 -13.05
N ALA A 100 -9.76 0.55 -11.95
CA ALA A 100 -9.96 -0.84 -11.57
C ALA A 100 -11.42 -1.14 -11.20
N LEU A 101 -12.10 -0.23 -10.52
CA LEU A 101 -13.53 -0.32 -10.19
C LEU A 101 -14.40 -0.26 -11.45
N ASP A 102 -14.12 0.70 -12.34
CA ASP A 102 -14.84 0.83 -13.61
C ASP A 102 -14.68 -0.45 -14.46
N ASN A 103 -13.49 -1.02 -14.54
CA ASN A 103 -13.22 -2.29 -15.24
C ASN A 103 -13.91 -3.50 -14.59
N ALA A 104 -14.17 -3.45 -13.30
CA ALA A 104 -14.90 -4.47 -12.55
C ALA A 104 -16.43 -4.30 -12.67
N GLY A 105 -16.92 -3.16 -13.16
CA GLY A 105 -18.34 -2.81 -13.12
C GLY A 105 -18.86 -2.63 -11.68
N VAL A 106 -18.01 -2.20 -10.75
CA VAL A 106 -18.30 -2.06 -9.32
C VAL A 106 -18.27 -0.58 -8.93
N HIS A 107 -19.29 -0.12 -8.22
CA HIS A 107 -19.30 1.23 -7.66
C HIS A 107 -18.57 1.25 -6.31
N LEU A 108 -17.94 2.38 -5.95
CA LEU A 108 -17.18 2.51 -4.71
C LEU A 108 -18.01 2.20 -3.44
N SER A 109 -19.31 2.50 -3.47
CA SER A 109 -20.22 2.19 -2.34
C SER A 109 -20.41 0.70 -2.06
N GLU A 110 -20.05 -0.17 -3.01
CA GLU A 110 -20.12 -1.63 -2.85
C GLU A 110 -18.85 -2.21 -2.22
N VAL A 111 -17.78 -1.40 -2.16
CA VAL A 111 -16.48 -1.85 -1.62
C VAL A 111 -16.53 -1.91 -0.10
N LYS A 112 -16.37 -3.10 0.45
CA LYS A 112 -16.35 -3.34 1.90
C LYS A 112 -15.07 -2.86 2.55
N LYS A 113 -13.91 -3.16 1.95
CA LYS A 113 -12.59 -2.74 2.47
C LYS A 113 -11.63 -2.38 1.33
N ILE A 114 -10.76 -1.42 1.65
CA ILE A 114 -9.69 -0.95 0.76
C ILE A 114 -8.35 -1.30 1.42
N PHE A 115 -7.62 -2.23 0.82
CA PHE A 115 -6.28 -2.63 1.24
C PHE A 115 -5.23 -1.90 0.42
N MET A 116 -4.65 -0.87 1.00
CA MET A 116 -3.66 -0.06 0.33
C MET A 116 -2.26 -0.30 0.89
N HIS A 117 -1.23 -0.10 0.06
CA HIS A 117 0.15 -0.08 0.49
C HIS A 117 0.34 0.91 1.65
N GLN A 118 0.90 0.43 2.75
CA GLN A 118 1.10 1.21 3.97
C GLN A 118 2.39 2.05 3.87
N ALA A 119 2.31 3.18 3.18
CA ALA A 119 3.46 4.09 2.98
C ALA A 119 3.67 5.00 4.19
N ASN A 120 2.66 5.75 4.58
CA ASN A 120 2.50 6.47 5.84
C ASN A 120 1.04 6.86 6.01
N ALA A 121 0.58 6.94 7.26
CA ALA A 121 -0.84 7.14 7.57
C ALA A 121 -1.46 8.38 6.89
N LYS A 122 -0.73 9.51 6.86
CA LYS A 122 -1.23 10.74 6.25
C LYS A 122 -1.41 10.61 4.74
N LEU A 123 -0.45 9.98 4.06
CA LEU A 123 -0.54 9.76 2.61
C LEU A 123 -1.71 8.84 2.29
N ASP A 124 -1.80 7.73 3.03
CA ASP A 124 -2.80 6.70 2.80
C ASP A 124 -4.21 7.26 3.00
N HIS A 125 -4.41 8.06 4.04
CA HIS A 125 -5.66 8.75 4.30
C HIS A 125 -6.01 9.75 3.17
N SER A 126 -5.04 10.57 2.73
CA SER A 126 -5.27 11.55 1.65
C SER A 126 -5.59 10.89 0.30
N VAL A 127 -5.03 9.70 0.02
CA VAL A 127 -5.39 8.90 -1.16
C VAL A 127 -6.85 8.44 -1.06
N GLY A 128 -7.26 7.94 0.11
CA GLY A 128 -8.63 7.54 0.37
C GLY A 128 -9.61 8.70 0.18
N GLU A 129 -9.37 9.85 0.83
CA GLU A 129 -10.21 11.06 0.68
C GLU A 129 -10.36 11.45 -0.79
N ARG A 130 -9.27 11.42 -1.55
CA ARG A 130 -9.30 11.75 -2.96
C ARG A 130 -10.12 10.75 -3.77
N LEU A 131 -10.05 9.44 -3.45
CA LEU A 131 -10.86 8.42 -4.09
C LEU A 131 -12.36 8.68 -3.86
N PHE A 132 -12.77 8.90 -2.60
CA PHE A 132 -14.16 9.23 -2.28
C PHE A 132 -14.65 10.47 -3.02
N LYS A 133 -13.80 11.49 -3.14
CA LYS A 133 -14.11 12.72 -3.89
C LYS A 133 -14.35 12.44 -5.39
N LEU A 134 -13.68 11.47 -6.00
CA LEU A 134 -13.93 11.10 -7.41
C LEU A 134 -15.31 10.48 -7.66
N TYR A 135 -15.98 10.08 -6.58
CA TYR A 135 -17.35 9.52 -6.61
C TYR A 135 -18.39 10.45 -5.99
N ASP A 136 -18.01 11.70 -5.67
CA ASP A 136 -18.85 12.68 -4.95
C ASP A 136 -19.45 12.11 -3.66
N MET A 137 -18.72 11.23 -2.99
CA MET A 137 -19.12 10.57 -1.74
C MET A 137 -18.41 11.19 -0.53
N PRO A 138 -19.08 11.26 0.63
CA PRO A 138 -18.42 11.64 1.87
C PRO A 138 -17.36 10.59 2.24
N PRO A 139 -16.16 11.01 2.69
CA PRO A 139 -15.10 10.07 3.02
C PRO A 139 -15.45 9.29 4.31
N ASN A 140 -15.34 7.98 4.24
CA ASN A 140 -15.52 7.04 5.35
C ASN A 140 -14.25 6.20 5.53
N ILE A 141 -13.12 6.88 5.65
CA ILE A 141 -11.79 6.25 5.55
C ILE A 141 -11.56 5.24 6.67
N ASP A 142 -11.83 5.65 7.91
CA ASP A 142 -11.53 4.81 9.09
C ASP A 142 -12.35 3.52 9.13
N GLU A 143 -13.53 3.49 8.50
CA GLU A 143 -14.36 2.31 8.42
C GLU A 143 -13.93 1.35 7.29
N VAL A 144 -13.50 1.89 6.15
CA VAL A 144 -13.21 1.07 4.95
C VAL A 144 -11.72 0.78 4.74
N MET A 145 -10.82 1.57 5.33
CA MET A 145 -9.36 1.42 5.13
C MET A 145 -8.67 0.98 6.42
N PRO A 146 -8.48 -0.32 6.64
CA PRO A 146 -7.66 -0.79 7.74
C PRO A 146 -6.22 -0.28 7.62
N MET A 147 -5.62 0.10 8.74
CA MET A 147 -4.29 0.68 8.82
C MET A 147 -3.40 -0.12 9.76
N SER A 148 -2.23 -0.56 9.29
CA SER A 148 -1.26 -1.32 10.09
C SER A 148 0.09 -0.64 10.25
N ILE A 149 0.28 0.50 9.61
CA ILE A 149 1.56 1.24 9.59
C ILE A 149 2.08 1.57 11.00
N GLN A 150 1.20 1.88 11.95
CA GLN A 150 1.55 2.22 13.33
C GLN A 150 2.17 1.03 14.07
N CYS A 151 1.80 -0.20 13.68
CA CYS A 151 2.25 -1.43 14.33
C CYS A 151 3.45 -2.07 13.62
N PHE A 152 3.44 -2.06 12.29
CA PHE A 152 4.38 -2.83 11.48
C PHE A 152 5.33 -1.97 10.64
N GLY A 153 5.07 -0.67 10.52
CA GLY A 153 5.85 0.20 9.64
C GLY A 153 5.58 -0.09 8.15
N ASN A 154 6.41 0.50 7.29
CA ASN A 154 6.35 0.26 5.86
C ASN A 154 7.25 -0.93 5.48
N SER A 155 6.70 -2.12 5.44
CA SER A 155 7.38 -3.33 4.97
C SER A 155 7.33 -3.51 3.44
N SER A 156 7.22 -2.40 2.70
CA SER A 156 7.22 -2.38 1.23
C SER A 156 6.13 -3.29 0.63
N VAL A 157 6.51 -4.21 -0.25
CA VAL A 157 5.58 -5.13 -0.93
C VAL A 157 4.78 -6.01 0.03
N ALA A 158 5.30 -6.27 1.23
CA ALA A 158 4.63 -7.10 2.23
C ALA A 158 3.49 -6.38 2.98
N THR A 159 3.35 -5.06 2.87
CA THR A 159 2.33 -4.30 3.61
C THR A 159 0.89 -4.76 3.29
N VAL A 160 0.56 -4.93 2.02
CA VAL A 160 -0.79 -5.31 1.59
C VAL A 160 -1.13 -6.74 1.98
N PRO A 161 -0.32 -7.78 1.67
CA PRO A 161 -0.65 -9.14 2.07
C PRO A 161 -0.67 -9.33 3.60
N THR A 162 0.20 -8.64 4.34
CA THR A 162 0.17 -8.68 5.81
C THR A 162 -1.12 -8.10 6.37
N LEU A 163 -1.54 -6.94 5.87
CA LEU A 163 -2.76 -6.28 6.32
C LEU A 163 -4.02 -7.11 5.98
N PHE A 164 -4.06 -7.65 4.76
CA PHE A 164 -5.14 -8.53 4.33
C PHE A 164 -5.24 -9.79 5.19
N ASP A 165 -4.12 -10.44 5.49
CA ASP A 165 -4.07 -11.64 6.32
C ASP A 165 -4.55 -11.38 7.76
N LEU A 166 -4.18 -10.23 8.34
CA LEU A 166 -4.63 -9.82 9.66
C LEU A 166 -6.16 -9.61 9.72
N VAL A 167 -6.71 -8.89 8.75
CA VAL A 167 -8.16 -8.63 8.70
C VAL A 167 -8.95 -9.90 8.41
N ARG A 168 -8.41 -10.79 7.56
CA ARG A 168 -9.04 -12.05 7.20
C ARG A 168 -9.11 -13.05 8.36
N LYS A 169 -8.05 -13.10 9.18
CA LYS A 169 -7.93 -14.14 10.24
C LYS A 169 -8.47 -13.70 11.58
N GLU A 170 -8.35 -12.44 11.95
CA GLU A 170 -8.42 -12.02 13.36
C GLU A 170 -9.30 -10.79 13.61
N GLU A 171 -10.11 -10.34 12.68
CA GLU A 171 -10.81 -9.06 12.86
C GLU A 171 -9.87 -7.96 13.38
N TYR A 172 -9.04 -7.42 12.51
CA TYR A 172 -7.99 -6.50 12.90
C TYR A 172 -8.52 -5.07 13.15
N MET A 173 -8.40 -4.58 14.39
CA MET A 173 -8.80 -3.22 14.81
C MET A 173 -10.26 -2.86 14.44
N GLY A 174 -11.18 -3.80 14.56
CA GLY A 174 -12.60 -3.62 14.21
C GLY A 174 -12.91 -3.81 12.72
N HIS A 175 -11.91 -4.11 11.89
CA HIS A 175 -12.12 -4.44 10.49
C HIS A 175 -12.23 -5.94 10.31
N LYS A 176 -13.28 -6.38 9.65
CA LYS A 176 -13.51 -7.78 9.26
C LYS A 176 -14.01 -7.86 7.82
N ILE A 177 -13.83 -9.01 7.22
CA ILE A 177 -14.31 -9.35 5.88
C ILE A 177 -14.97 -10.73 5.89
N GLU A 178 -15.96 -10.88 5.02
CA GLU A 178 -16.76 -12.09 4.94
C GLU A 178 -16.87 -12.56 3.49
N GLU A 179 -17.36 -13.78 3.29
CA GLU A 179 -17.62 -14.36 1.97
C GLU A 179 -18.59 -13.47 1.17
N GLY A 180 -18.24 -13.18 -0.08
CA GLY A 180 -19.02 -12.31 -0.95
C GLY A 180 -18.64 -10.82 -0.90
N ASP A 181 -17.86 -10.40 0.10
CA ASP A 181 -17.41 -9.00 0.21
C ASP A 181 -16.55 -8.60 -0.98
N ILE A 182 -16.73 -7.36 -1.42
CA ILE A 182 -15.91 -6.75 -2.47
C ILE A 182 -14.79 -5.94 -1.82
N LEU A 183 -13.58 -6.25 -2.24
CA LEU A 183 -12.35 -5.64 -1.74
C LEU A 183 -11.63 -4.90 -2.85
N LEU A 184 -11.06 -3.74 -2.53
CA LEU A 184 -10.21 -2.99 -3.44
C LEU A 184 -8.78 -3.01 -2.92
N PHE A 185 -7.85 -3.44 -3.75
CA PHE A 185 -6.42 -3.45 -3.44
C PHE A 185 -5.70 -2.41 -4.27
N ALA A 186 -4.75 -1.70 -3.66
CA ALA A 186 -3.93 -0.72 -4.36
C ALA A 186 -2.51 -0.64 -3.82
N SER A 187 -1.55 -0.44 -4.72
CA SER A 187 -0.16 -0.23 -4.36
C SER A 187 0.52 0.75 -5.30
N VAL A 188 1.52 1.45 -4.77
CA VAL A 188 2.45 2.29 -5.51
C VAL A 188 3.87 1.98 -5.07
N GLY A 189 4.81 1.86 -6.01
CA GLY A 189 6.17 1.47 -5.71
C GLY A 189 7.22 2.14 -6.58
N ALA A 190 8.47 1.74 -6.38
CA ALA A 190 9.63 2.23 -7.13
C ALA A 190 9.43 2.06 -8.65
N GLY A 191 10.01 2.99 -9.43
CA GLY A 191 9.70 3.11 -10.85
C GLY A 191 8.35 3.77 -11.10
N MET A 192 7.71 4.26 -10.03
CA MET A 192 6.37 4.87 -10.02
C MET A 192 5.33 3.99 -10.73
N ASN A 193 5.37 2.71 -10.36
CA ASN A 193 4.39 1.72 -10.78
C ASN A 193 3.20 1.75 -9.83
N ILE A 194 2.00 1.72 -10.38
CA ILE A 194 0.75 1.63 -9.64
C ILE A 194 0.01 0.39 -10.09
N ASN A 195 -0.51 -0.37 -9.14
CA ASN A 195 -1.39 -1.49 -9.41
C ASN A 195 -2.62 -1.36 -8.51
N ALA A 196 -3.79 -1.60 -9.08
CA ALA A 196 -5.03 -1.72 -8.34
C ALA A 196 -5.86 -2.87 -8.91
N PHE A 197 -6.58 -3.57 -8.04
CA PHE A 197 -7.52 -4.60 -8.47
C PHE A 197 -8.69 -4.72 -7.50
N VAL A 198 -9.82 -5.13 -8.04
CA VAL A 198 -11.05 -5.42 -7.30
C VAL A 198 -11.18 -6.93 -7.17
N TYR A 199 -11.46 -7.38 -5.97
CA TYR A 199 -11.57 -8.81 -5.64
C TYR A 199 -12.85 -9.08 -4.87
N ARG A 200 -13.58 -10.14 -5.23
CA ARG A 200 -14.69 -10.66 -4.45
C ARG A 200 -14.28 -11.97 -3.77
N ILE A 201 -14.47 -12.03 -2.46
CA ILE A 201 -14.18 -13.21 -1.64
C ILE A 201 -15.10 -14.40 -2.02
#